data_38d5e528836093632dd90e25d37a1349
#
_entry.id   38d5e528836093632dd90e25d37a1349
#
_cell.length_a   1.000
_cell.length_b   1.000
_cell.length_c   1.000
_cell.angle_alpha   90.00
_cell.angle_beta   90.00
_cell.angle_gamma   90.00
#
_symmetry.space_group_name_H-M   'P 1'
#
loop_
_entity.id
_entity.type
_entity.pdbx_description
1 polymer ?
#
loop_
_entity_poly.entity_id
_entity_poly.type
_entity_poly.pdbx_seq_one_letter_code
_entity_poly.pdbx_strand_id
1 'polypeptide(L)'
;CCKDLLIIDTDSPEGEYCKHCEKNVGCKIYSERPEACRIFECCWKQMEYAHIDLRPDNCGVLFEKYSDKVIVGSTEGELSDLIIGQIGFFQREGISVLIINLKEKKRFFYLAEGHTIQSVEEDIRWRHQVIQKTSQI
;
A
#
# COMPACT_ATOMS: atom_id res chain seq x y z
N CYS A 1 -5.52 0.30 -6.50
CA CYS A 1 -4.93 1.66 -6.38
C CYS A 1 -5.99 2.75 -6.44
N CYS A 2 -6.95 2.66 -7.38
CA CYS A 2 -7.97 3.71 -7.57
C CYS A 2 -8.88 3.97 -6.36
N LYS A 3 -8.91 3.08 -5.39
CA LYS A 3 -9.72 3.19 -4.17
C LYS A 3 -8.89 3.43 -2.92
N ASP A 4 -7.76 2.73 -2.80
CA ASP A 4 -7.05 2.62 -1.53
C ASP A 4 -6.05 3.75 -1.28
N LEU A 5 -5.65 4.47 -2.33
CA LEU A 5 -4.61 5.49 -2.24
C LEU A 5 -5.15 6.90 -2.45
N LEU A 6 -4.58 7.83 -1.70
CA LEU A 6 -4.71 9.26 -1.99
C LEU A 6 -3.92 9.58 -3.26
N ILE A 7 -4.60 10.04 -4.30
CA ILE A 7 -3.97 10.47 -5.55
C ILE A 7 -4.30 11.95 -5.78
N ILE A 8 -3.34 12.82 -5.55
CA ILE A 8 -3.53 14.28 -5.60
C ILE A 8 -3.94 14.73 -7.01
N ASP A 9 -3.32 14.19 -8.05
CA ASP A 9 -3.57 14.56 -9.45
C ASP A 9 -5.02 14.31 -9.91
N THR A 10 -5.75 13.41 -9.24
CA THR A 10 -7.14 13.07 -9.56
C THR A 10 -8.11 13.47 -8.46
N ASP A 11 -7.65 14.18 -7.41
CA ASP A 11 -8.45 14.50 -6.22
C ASP A 11 -9.12 13.29 -5.59
N SER A 12 -8.42 12.14 -5.60
CA SER A 12 -8.96 10.89 -5.09
C SER A 12 -8.57 10.70 -3.63
N PRO A 13 -9.51 10.79 -2.67
CA PRO A 13 -9.20 10.54 -1.27
C PRO A 13 -8.91 9.07 -1.01
N GLU A 14 -8.13 8.82 0.05
CA GLU A 14 -7.83 7.46 0.50
C GLU A 14 -9.12 6.74 0.92
N GLY A 15 -9.27 5.50 0.46
CA GLY A 15 -10.42 4.67 0.79
C GLY A 15 -11.67 4.88 -0.06
N GLU A 16 -11.65 5.84 -1.00
CA GLU A 16 -12.74 6.08 -1.93
C GLU A 16 -12.30 5.83 -3.38
N TYR A 17 -13.23 5.36 -4.22
CA TYR A 17 -12.94 5.16 -5.64
C TYR A 17 -12.58 6.48 -6.32
N CYS A 18 -11.51 6.45 -7.12
CA CYS A 18 -11.18 7.54 -8.03
C CYS A 18 -12.38 7.83 -8.97
N LYS A 19 -12.64 9.12 -9.25
CA LYS A 19 -13.70 9.53 -10.18
C LYS A 19 -13.57 8.92 -11.58
N HIS A 20 -12.37 8.53 -11.99
CA HIS A 20 -12.08 7.88 -13.27
C HIS A 20 -12.15 6.35 -13.21
N CYS A 21 -12.39 5.78 -12.04
CA CYS A 21 -12.50 4.33 -11.85
C CYS A 21 -13.97 3.90 -11.93
N GLU A 22 -14.27 2.99 -12.85
CA GLU A 22 -15.56 2.31 -12.90
C GLU A 22 -15.44 0.97 -12.15
N LYS A 23 -16.29 0.78 -11.15
CA LYS A 23 -16.30 -0.42 -10.35
C LYS A 23 -16.47 -1.66 -11.24
N ASN A 24 -15.61 -2.67 -11.07
CA ASN A 24 -15.55 -3.91 -11.84
C ASN A 24 -15.11 -3.76 -13.31
N VAL A 25 -14.78 -2.56 -13.77
CA VAL A 25 -14.28 -2.31 -15.13
C VAL A 25 -12.84 -1.82 -15.11
N GLY A 26 -12.52 -0.85 -14.25
CA GLY A 26 -11.19 -0.30 -14.11
C GLY A 26 -11.10 1.19 -14.42
N CYS A 27 -9.89 1.67 -14.69
CA CYS A 27 -9.64 3.09 -14.98
C CYS A 27 -10.10 3.47 -16.39
N LYS A 28 -11.03 4.44 -16.49
CA LYS A 28 -11.53 4.95 -17.78
C LYS A 28 -10.51 5.76 -18.57
N ILE A 29 -9.49 6.31 -17.87
CA ILE A 29 -8.42 7.10 -18.51
C ILE A 29 -7.08 6.37 -18.45
N TYR A 30 -7.10 5.05 -18.51
CA TYR A 30 -5.89 4.23 -18.31
C TYR A 30 -4.73 4.66 -19.21
N SER A 31 -4.97 4.92 -20.49
CA SER A 31 -3.94 5.36 -21.44
C SER A 31 -3.46 6.79 -21.20
N GLU A 32 -4.29 7.63 -20.58
CA GLU A 32 -4.02 9.05 -20.30
C GLU A 32 -3.89 9.33 -18.80
N ARG A 33 -3.69 8.28 -17.99
CA ARG A 33 -3.60 8.42 -16.55
C ARG A 33 -2.45 9.34 -16.14
N PRO A 34 -2.61 10.10 -15.02
CA PRO A 34 -1.57 10.96 -14.49
C PRO A 34 -0.27 10.20 -14.20
N GLU A 35 0.85 10.89 -14.18
CA GLU A 35 2.15 10.30 -13.90
C GLU A 35 2.18 9.58 -12.55
N ALA A 36 1.57 10.16 -11.51
CA ALA A 36 1.45 9.50 -10.21
C ALA A 36 0.83 8.09 -10.31
N CYS A 37 -0.17 7.92 -11.17
CA CYS A 37 -0.79 6.61 -11.42
C CYS A 37 0.08 5.69 -12.27
N ARG A 38 0.92 6.24 -13.16
CA ARG A 38 1.80 5.45 -14.02
C ARG A 38 3.03 4.92 -13.31
N ILE A 39 3.63 5.73 -12.44
CA ILE A 39 4.87 5.37 -11.73
C ILE A 39 4.62 4.55 -10.46
N PHE A 40 3.39 4.56 -9.93
CA PHE A 40 3.09 3.78 -8.73
C PHE A 40 3.12 2.29 -9.03
N GLU A 41 3.88 1.56 -8.23
CA GLU A 41 3.93 0.11 -8.24
C GLU A 41 3.74 -0.42 -6.83
N CYS A 42 2.69 -1.21 -6.60
CA CYS A 42 2.51 -1.91 -5.33
C CYS A 42 3.52 -3.07 -5.20
N CYS A 43 3.71 -3.57 -3.99
CA CYS A 43 4.65 -4.67 -3.74
C CYS A 43 4.37 -5.88 -4.61
N TRP A 44 3.10 -6.22 -4.88
CA TRP A 44 2.76 -7.35 -5.71
C TRP A 44 3.36 -7.24 -7.13
N LYS A 45 3.30 -6.05 -7.73
CA LYS A 45 3.91 -5.79 -9.04
C LYS A 45 5.44 -5.86 -9.03
N GLN A 46 6.05 -5.49 -7.91
CA GLN A 46 7.50 -5.54 -7.73
C GLN A 46 8.03 -6.94 -7.46
N MET A 47 7.17 -7.87 -7.06
CA MET A 47 7.55 -9.24 -6.73
C MET A 47 7.50 -10.11 -8.00
N GLU A 48 8.66 -10.57 -8.47
CA GLU A 48 8.79 -11.30 -9.73
C GLU A 48 7.97 -12.61 -9.77
N TYR A 49 7.82 -13.29 -8.64
CA TYR A 49 7.14 -14.58 -8.54
C TYR A 49 5.98 -14.57 -7.54
N ALA A 50 5.34 -13.42 -7.35
CA ALA A 50 4.21 -13.36 -6.43
C ALA A 50 3.02 -14.18 -6.93
N HIS A 51 2.42 -14.95 -6.02
CA HIS A 51 1.23 -15.73 -6.33
C HIS A 51 0.06 -14.81 -6.68
N ILE A 52 -0.75 -15.22 -7.65
CA ILE A 52 -1.91 -14.44 -8.10
C ILE A 52 -2.90 -14.12 -6.97
N ASP A 53 -3.01 -14.98 -5.97
CA ASP A 53 -3.88 -14.77 -4.82
C ASP A 53 -3.42 -13.61 -3.91
N LEU A 54 -2.18 -13.15 -4.05
CA LEU A 54 -1.64 -11.98 -3.35
C LEU A 54 -1.89 -10.67 -4.10
N ARG A 55 -2.43 -10.73 -5.30
CA ARG A 55 -2.82 -9.52 -6.03
C ARG A 55 -3.87 -8.75 -5.22
N PRO A 56 -3.78 -7.41 -5.09
CA PRO A 56 -4.66 -6.65 -4.20
C PRO A 56 -6.15 -6.87 -4.40
N ASP A 57 -6.61 -7.05 -5.63
CA ASP A 57 -8.02 -7.32 -5.93
C ASP A 57 -8.47 -8.72 -5.50
N ASN A 58 -7.55 -9.68 -5.35
CA ASN A 58 -7.85 -11.03 -4.89
C ASN A 58 -7.71 -11.18 -3.38
N CYS A 59 -6.72 -10.53 -2.76
CA CYS A 59 -6.45 -10.70 -1.32
C CYS A 59 -7.04 -9.60 -0.44
N GLY A 60 -7.49 -8.49 -1.03
CA GLY A 60 -8.07 -7.37 -0.30
C GLY A 60 -7.06 -6.47 0.41
N VAL A 61 -5.76 -6.67 0.22
CA VAL A 61 -4.70 -5.88 0.84
C VAL A 61 -3.78 -5.32 -0.24
N LEU A 62 -3.60 -4.00 -0.23
CA LEU A 62 -2.63 -3.32 -1.08
C LEU A 62 -1.37 -3.06 -0.25
N PHE A 63 -0.27 -3.72 -0.60
CA PHE A 63 1.02 -3.50 0.03
C PHE A 63 1.83 -2.46 -0.74
N GLU A 64 2.43 -1.54 -0.01
CA GLU A 64 3.32 -0.51 -0.54
C GLU A 64 4.63 -0.50 0.24
N LYS A 65 5.75 -0.55 -0.47
CA LYS A 65 7.07 -0.49 0.14
C LYS A 65 7.43 0.96 0.47
N TYR A 66 7.60 1.27 1.75
CA TYR A 66 7.96 2.61 2.22
C TYR A 66 9.47 2.78 2.38
N SER A 67 10.16 1.71 2.79
CA SER A 67 11.62 1.68 2.89
C SER A 67 12.09 0.22 2.74
N ASP A 68 13.39 -0.01 2.80
CA ASP A 68 13.94 -1.38 2.82
C ASP A 68 13.54 -2.17 4.07
N LYS A 69 13.01 -1.50 5.08
CA LYS A 69 12.64 -2.06 6.39
C LYS A 69 11.16 -2.03 6.70
N VAL A 70 10.35 -1.30 5.91
CA VAL A 70 8.93 -1.07 6.21
C VAL A 70 8.06 -1.21 4.98
N ILE A 71 7.03 -2.04 5.11
CA ILE A 71 5.94 -2.18 4.16
C ILE A 71 4.65 -1.77 4.84
N VAL A 72 3.80 -1.02 4.13
CA VAL A 72 2.46 -0.63 4.60
C VAL A 72 1.42 -1.34 3.77
N GLY A 73 0.49 -2.02 4.42
CA GLY A 73 -0.66 -2.66 3.79
C GLY A 73 -1.95 -1.94 4.14
N SER A 74 -2.78 -1.66 3.15
CA SER A 74 -4.09 -1.03 3.32
C SER A 74 -5.19 -2.04 3.00
N THR A 75 -6.18 -2.15 3.89
CA THR A 75 -7.30 -3.09 3.74
C THR A 75 -8.59 -2.50 4.32
N GLU A 76 -9.73 -3.02 3.90
CA GLU A 76 -11.03 -2.68 4.50
C GLU A 76 -11.65 -3.86 5.26
N GLY A 77 -11.06 -5.05 5.15
CA GLY A 77 -11.56 -6.28 5.75
C GLY A 77 -10.57 -6.97 6.67
N GLU A 78 -10.93 -8.18 7.06
CA GLU A 78 -10.05 -9.04 7.85
C GLU A 78 -8.94 -9.64 6.99
N LEU A 79 -7.81 -9.92 7.63
CA LEU A 79 -6.66 -10.55 6.98
C LEU A 79 -6.90 -12.07 6.82
N SER A 80 -6.69 -12.59 5.63
CA SER A 80 -6.70 -14.04 5.40
C SER A 80 -5.44 -14.70 5.95
N ASP A 81 -5.49 -16.02 6.13
CA ASP A 81 -4.31 -16.81 6.56
C ASP A 81 -3.15 -16.66 5.57
N LEU A 82 -3.44 -16.56 4.28
CA LEU A 82 -2.43 -16.31 3.24
C LEU A 82 -1.69 -15.00 3.49
N ILE A 83 -2.42 -13.94 3.81
CA ILE A 83 -1.83 -12.61 4.09
C ILE A 83 -1.04 -12.64 5.40
N ILE A 84 -1.56 -13.29 6.43
CA ILE A 84 -0.84 -13.44 7.71
C ILE A 84 0.49 -14.18 7.48
N GLY A 85 0.47 -15.23 6.65
CA GLY A 85 1.69 -15.94 6.25
C GLY A 85 2.69 -15.06 5.51
N GLN A 86 2.20 -14.20 4.62
CA GLN A 86 3.03 -13.25 3.88
C GLN A 86 3.66 -12.19 4.80
N ILE A 87 2.89 -11.70 5.77
CA ILE A 87 3.40 -10.78 6.80
C ILE A 87 4.52 -11.46 7.60
N GLY A 88 4.32 -12.70 8.00
CA GLY A 88 5.34 -13.49 8.70
C GLY A 88 6.62 -13.67 7.87
N PHE A 89 6.49 -13.87 6.58
CA PHE A 89 7.62 -13.92 5.66
C PHE A 89 8.40 -12.60 5.66
N PHE A 90 7.72 -11.47 5.54
CA PHE A 90 8.35 -10.16 5.61
C PHE A 90 9.10 -9.94 6.93
N GLN A 91 8.49 -10.32 8.06
CA GLN A 91 9.14 -10.20 9.37
C GLN A 91 10.43 -11.02 9.44
N ARG A 92 10.45 -12.23 8.90
CA ARG A 92 11.66 -13.08 8.85
C ARG A 92 12.75 -12.49 7.95
N GLU A 93 12.35 -11.73 6.92
CA GLU A 93 13.30 -11.02 6.04
C GLU A 93 13.76 -9.67 6.62
N GLY A 94 13.42 -9.35 7.87
CA GLY A 94 13.81 -8.11 8.52
C GLY A 94 12.95 -6.91 8.13
N ILE A 95 11.74 -7.13 7.64
CA ILE A 95 10.81 -6.10 7.20
C ILE A 95 9.63 -6.05 8.16
N SER A 96 9.38 -4.88 8.75
CA SER A 96 8.18 -4.64 9.54
C SER A 96 7.02 -4.27 8.65
N VAL A 97 5.81 -4.70 9.04
CA VAL A 97 4.59 -4.42 8.27
C VAL A 97 3.63 -3.63 9.15
N LEU A 98 3.14 -2.52 8.63
CA LEU A 98 2.02 -1.78 9.20
C LEU A 98 0.77 -2.07 8.37
N ILE A 99 -0.26 -2.61 9.00
CA ILE A 99 -1.57 -2.80 8.36
C ILE A 99 -2.51 -1.68 8.82
N ILE A 100 -3.10 -0.99 7.86
CA ILE A 100 -4.09 0.05 8.09
C ILE A 100 -5.45 -0.48 7.63
N ASN A 101 -6.38 -0.61 8.56
CA ASN A 101 -7.77 -0.90 8.23
C ASN A 101 -8.48 0.43 7.97
N LEU A 102 -8.78 0.70 6.72
CA LEU A 102 -9.37 1.97 6.28
C LEU A 102 -10.81 2.16 6.76
N LYS A 103 -11.56 1.06 6.88
CA LYS A 103 -12.95 1.09 7.33
C LYS A 103 -13.06 1.36 8.83
N GLU A 104 -12.27 0.65 9.63
CA GLU A 104 -12.26 0.77 11.09
C GLU A 104 -11.34 1.88 11.59
N LYS A 105 -10.50 2.44 10.73
CA LYS A 105 -9.46 3.44 11.05
C LYS A 105 -8.51 2.95 12.13
N LYS A 106 -8.13 1.67 12.07
CA LYS A 106 -7.20 1.03 13.00
C LYS A 106 -5.87 0.72 12.34
N ARG A 107 -4.81 0.70 13.13
CA ARG A 107 -3.44 0.42 12.70
C ARG A 107 -2.89 -0.76 13.50
N PHE A 108 -2.29 -1.72 12.79
CA PHE A 108 -1.70 -2.91 13.40
C PHE A 108 -0.24 -3.02 12.98
N PHE A 109 0.66 -3.09 13.94
CA PHE A 109 2.11 -3.19 13.71
C PHE A 109 2.56 -4.64 13.86
N TYR A 110 3.18 -5.18 12.82
CA TYR A 110 3.84 -6.48 12.81
C TYR A 110 5.34 -6.23 12.69
N LEU A 111 6.03 -6.21 13.82
CA LEU A 111 7.43 -5.78 13.88
C LEU A 111 8.38 -6.93 13.54
N ALA A 112 9.42 -6.64 12.76
CA ALA A 112 10.57 -7.50 12.60
C ALA A 112 11.49 -7.42 13.82
N GLU A 113 12.36 -8.41 13.99
CA GLU A 113 13.30 -8.45 15.11
C GLU A 113 14.16 -7.17 15.15
N GLY A 114 14.26 -6.55 16.30
CA GLY A 114 15.02 -5.33 16.52
C GLY A 114 14.32 -4.04 16.10
N HIS A 115 13.15 -4.12 15.50
CA HIS A 115 12.36 -2.93 15.14
C HIS A 115 11.43 -2.52 16.28
N THR A 116 11.08 -1.23 16.31
CA THR A 116 10.11 -0.67 17.26
C THR A 116 9.02 0.06 16.50
N ILE A 117 7.87 0.29 17.13
CA ILE A 117 6.79 1.12 16.55
C ILE A 117 7.34 2.49 16.17
N GLN A 118 8.18 3.08 17.02
CA GLN A 118 8.80 4.39 16.76
C GLN A 118 9.66 4.37 15.49
N SER A 119 10.51 3.34 15.32
CA SER A 119 11.37 3.25 14.12
C SER A 119 10.55 3.11 12.84
N VAL A 120 9.45 2.37 12.87
CA VAL A 120 8.53 2.23 11.73
C VAL A 120 7.84 3.57 11.42
N GLU A 121 7.36 4.28 12.44
CA GLU A 121 6.71 5.57 12.25
C GLU A 121 7.67 6.64 11.73
N GLU A 122 8.92 6.61 12.11
CA GLU A 122 9.96 7.51 11.59
C GLU A 122 10.19 7.30 10.09
N ASP A 123 10.28 6.05 9.64
CA ASP A 123 10.42 5.70 8.22
C ASP A 123 9.21 6.17 7.40
N ILE A 124 8.00 6.02 7.93
CA ILE A 124 6.77 6.46 7.29
C ILE A 124 6.73 7.98 7.16
N ARG A 125 7.09 8.72 8.21
CA ARG A 125 7.16 10.19 8.19
C ARG A 125 8.18 10.70 7.18
N TRP A 126 9.35 10.08 7.14
CA TRP A 126 10.39 10.42 6.17
C TRP A 126 9.88 10.26 4.73
N ARG A 127 9.22 9.15 4.45
CA ARG A 127 8.64 8.88 3.12
C ARG A 127 7.62 9.94 2.72
N HIS A 128 6.72 10.32 3.61
CA HIS A 128 5.73 11.35 3.36
C HIS A 128 6.37 12.71 3.09
N GLN A 129 7.42 13.09 3.82
CA GLN A 129 8.15 14.34 3.61
C GLN A 129 8.82 14.38 2.24
N VAL A 130 9.40 13.28 1.79
CA VAL A 130 10.02 13.16 0.46
C VAL A 130 8.97 13.35 -0.64
N ILE A 131 7.82 12.69 -0.51
CA ILE A 131 6.72 12.81 -1.48
C ILE A 131 6.22 14.25 -1.56
N GLN A 132 5.99 14.91 -0.41
CA GLN A 132 5.54 16.30 -0.37
C GLN A 132 6.53 17.26 -1.04
N LYS A 133 7.82 17.10 -0.78
CA LYS A 133 8.88 17.91 -1.42
C LYS A 133 8.92 17.71 -2.94
N THR A 134 8.75 16.49 -3.39
CA THR A 134 8.73 16.15 -4.83
C THR A 134 7.50 16.73 -5.52
N SER A 135 6.35 16.79 -4.83
CA SER A 135 5.11 17.34 -5.36
C SER A 135 5.12 18.87 -5.48
N GLN A 136 6.05 19.57 -4.80
CA GLN A 136 6.19 21.03 -4.83
C GLN A 136 7.16 21.54 -5.91
N ILE A 137 7.80 20.65 -6.61
CA ILE A 137 8.68 20.95 -7.74
C ILE A 137 7.86 20.84 -9.03
#